data_7d63f1bf9bd2b9200ca2ef00692bbcd2
#
_entry.id   7d63f1bf9bd2b9200ca2ef00692bbcd2
#
_cell.length_a   1.000
_cell.length_b   1.000
_cell.length_c   1.000
_cell.angle_alpha   90.00
_cell.angle_beta   90.00
_cell.angle_gamma   90.00
#
_symmetry.space_group_name_H-M   'P 1'
#
loop_
_entity.id
_entity.type
_entity.pdbx_description
1 polymer ?
#
loop_
_entity_poly.entity_id
_entity_poly.type
_entity_poly.pdbx_seq_one_letter_code
_entity_poly.pdbx_strand_id
1 'polypeptide(L)'
;MVGFLEKQLERQIMLICLLSMDMAEINDLAEELKVTDKTIIADIDNFNSSCFPAYIEVNQYKEVTLKIPSNLNLDDIFIKILNNSIYIEVLKYILISEPSLTEISAKLFLSKTSVRRIITKINTYFSKERLDIQIILTTRLQIIGDEIYIRKFFSSMFKEICKEKDLPYFEMIYKMLKRCLIKQGRDASSSKIIYTVYYIFTSIIRIGNDHLIPKEELADRPAVVDSIMETIKSDTVFCTLINQNLNCQIKLDRSSILT
;
A
#
# COMPACT_ATOMS: atom_id res chain seq x y z
N MET A 1 1.51 0.65 -9.12
CA MET A 1 1.14 -0.70 -8.61
C MET A 1 0.08 -1.46 -9.43
N VAL A 2 -0.56 -0.88 -10.42
CA VAL A 2 -1.70 -1.49 -11.14
C VAL A 2 -1.37 -2.86 -11.79
N GLY A 3 -0.16 -3.07 -12.27
CA GLY A 3 0.21 -4.24 -13.11
C GLY A 3 0.26 -5.62 -12.45
N PHE A 4 -0.04 -5.77 -11.16
CA PHE A 4 -0.14 -7.08 -10.51
C PHE A 4 -1.52 -7.37 -9.90
N LEU A 5 -2.44 -6.43 -9.99
CA LEU A 5 -3.79 -6.59 -9.47
C LEU A 5 -4.58 -7.65 -10.25
N GLU A 6 -5.76 -7.96 -9.78
CA GLU A 6 -6.77 -8.70 -10.53
C GLU A 6 -7.24 -7.87 -11.73
N LYS A 7 -7.36 -8.49 -12.89
CA LYS A 7 -7.77 -7.80 -14.13
C LYS A 7 -9.04 -6.97 -13.98
N GLN A 8 -9.97 -7.39 -13.14
CA GLN A 8 -11.19 -6.65 -12.85
C GLN A 8 -10.88 -5.34 -12.12
N LEU A 9 -10.02 -5.37 -11.09
CA LEU A 9 -9.65 -4.17 -10.33
C LEU A 9 -8.79 -3.22 -11.18
N GLU A 10 -7.91 -3.75 -12.02
CA GLU A 10 -7.19 -2.95 -13.02
C GLU A 10 -8.16 -2.18 -13.92
N ARG A 11 -9.20 -2.87 -14.46
CA ARG A 11 -10.22 -2.21 -15.28
C ARG A 11 -11.04 -1.19 -14.49
N GLN A 12 -11.41 -1.50 -13.25
CA GLN A 12 -12.13 -0.53 -12.39
C GLN A 12 -11.30 0.75 -12.18
N ILE A 13 -10.00 0.64 -11.92
CA ILE A 13 -9.11 1.80 -11.81
C ILE A 13 -9.11 2.60 -13.12
N MET A 14 -8.93 1.93 -14.27
CA MET A 14 -8.94 2.59 -15.57
C MET A 14 -10.29 3.24 -15.87
N LEU A 15 -11.40 2.56 -15.57
CA LEU A 15 -12.75 3.08 -15.71
C LEU A 15 -12.94 4.38 -14.90
N ILE A 16 -12.51 4.40 -13.63
CA ILE A 16 -12.58 5.60 -12.79
C ILE A 16 -11.71 6.72 -13.34
N CYS A 17 -10.51 6.42 -13.84
CA CYS A 17 -9.65 7.41 -14.48
C CYS A 17 -10.33 8.04 -15.71
N LEU A 18 -10.92 7.25 -16.58
CA LEU A 18 -11.65 7.74 -17.76
C LEU A 18 -12.84 8.62 -17.35
N LEU A 19 -13.67 8.15 -16.42
CA LEU A 19 -14.85 8.88 -15.95
C LEU A 19 -14.52 10.14 -15.13
N SER A 20 -13.31 10.23 -14.59
CA SER A 20 -12.87 11.44 -13.87
C SER A 20 -12.48 12.58 -14.81
N MET A 21 -12.22 12.29 -16.07
CA MET A 21 -11.83 13.26 -17.10
C MET A 21 -13.04 13.80 -17.84
N ASP A 22 -14.02 12.97 -18.15
CA ASP A 22 -15.25 13.38 -18.84
C ASP A 22 -16.35 12.30 -18.71
N MET A 23 -17.58 12.63 -19.15
CA MET A 23 -18.64 11.65 -19.38
C MET A 23 -18.29 10.78 -20.59
N ALA A 24 -18.64 9.49 -20.53
CA ALA A 24 -18.39 8.55 -21.61
C ALA A 24 -19.64 7.67 -21.82
N GLU A 25 -19.83 7.20 -23.04
CA GLU A 25 -20.84 6.19 -23.33
C GLU A 25 -20.28 4.77 -23.01
N ILE A 26 -21.17 3.83 -22.71
CA ILE A 26 -20.78 2.43 -22.44
C ILE A 26 -19.95 1.85 -23.59
N ASN A 27 -20.32 2.15 -24.84
CA ASN A 27 -19.62 1.62 -26.02
C ASN A 27 -18.18 2.15 -26.10
N ASP A 28 -17.96 3.45 -25.86
CA ASP A 28 -16.63 4.07 -25.88
C ASP A 28 -15.73 3.48 -24.79
N LEU A 29 -16.29 3.31 -23.59
CA LEU A 29 -15.58 2.66 -22.48
C LEU A 29 -15.22 1.20 -22.79
N ALA A 30 -16.11 0.48 -23.45
CA ALA A 30 -15.88 -0.91 -23.84
C ALA A 30 -14.76 -1.02 -24.89
N GLU A 31 -14.74 -0.10 -25.87
CA GLU A 31 -13.69 -0.02 -26.90
C GLU A 31 -12.32 0.34 -26.27
N GLU A 32 -12.28 1.39 -25.46
CA GLU A 32 -11.04 1.85 -24.81
C GLU A 32 -10.44 0.77 -23.89
N LEU A 33 -11.29 0.12 -23.10
CA LEU A 33 -10.87 -0.95 -22.18
C LEU A 33 -10.76 -2.33 -22.84
N LYS A 34 -11.04 -2.43 -24.15
CA LYS A 34 -10.96 -3.67 -24.96
C LYS A 34 -11.78 -4.83 -24.36
N VAL A 35 -12.99 -4.53 -23.95
CA VAL A 35 -13.95 -5.49 -23.38
C VAL A 35 -15.32 -5.31 -24.00
N THR A 36 -16.31 -6.11 -23.58
CA THR A 36 -17.69 -5.97 -24.04
C THR A 36 -18.48 -5.00 -23.15
N ASP A 37 -19.56 -4.39 -23.70
CA ASP A 37 -20.51 -3.58 -22.93
C ASP A 37 -21.00 -4.32 -21.68
N LYS A 38 -21.28 -5.62 -21.80
CA LYS A 38 -21.71 -6.46 -20.69
C LYS A 38 -20.65 -6.49 -19.57
N THR A 39 -19.37 -6.47 -19.93
CA THR A 39 -18.27 -6.44 -18.94
C THR A 39 -18.22 -5.09 -18.25
N ILE A 40 -18.43 -3.97 -18.98
CA ILE A 40 -18.49 -2.62 -18.39
C ILE A 40 -19.63 -2.52 -17.39
N ILE A 41 -20.83 -2.99 -17.76
CA ILE A 41 -21.99 -3.00 -16.85
C ILE A 41 -21.69 -3.81 -15.58
N ALA A 42 -21.11 -5.00 -15.71
CA ALA A 42 -20.72 -5.81 -14.55
C ALA A 42 -19.65 -5.13 -13.68
N ASP A 43 -18.68 -4.41 -14.27
CA ASP A 43 -17.67 -3.65 -13.52
C ASP A 43 -18.30 -2.44 -12.80
N ILE A 44 -19.31 -1.78 -13.41
CA ILE A 44 -20.10 -0.71 -12.78
C ILE A 44 -20.88 -1.25 -11.58
N ASP A 45 -21.59 -2.38 -11.73
CA ASP A 45 -22.34 -3.00 -10.64
C ASP A 45 -21.45 -3.38 -9.47
N ASN A 46 -20.28 -3.97 -9.76
CA ASN A 46 -19.28 -4.31 -8.75
C ASN A 46 -18.71 -3.05 -8.06
N PHE A 47 -18.43 -1.99 -8.82
CA PHE A 47 -18.00 -0.72 -8.25
C PHE A 47 -19.06 -0.13 -7.34
N ASN A 48 -20.31 -0.05 -7.79
CA ASN A 48 -21.42 0.50 -7.02
C ASN A 48 -21.65 -0.27 -5.71
N SER A 49 -21.45 -1.59 -5.74
CA SER A 49 -21.57 -2.43 -4.55
C SER A 49 -20.42 -2.23 -3.56
N SER A 50 -19.19 -2.06 -4.06
CA SER A 50 -17.97 -2.03 -3.22
C SER A 50 -17.54 -0.62 -2.80
N CYS A 51 -17.85 0.41 -3.59
CA CYS A 51 -17.37 1.78 -3.39
C CYS A 51 -18.40 2.75 -2.82
N PHE A 52 -19.61 2.28 -2.45
CA PHE A 52 -20.61 3.14 -1.82
C PHE A 52 -19.99 4.00 -0.68
N PRO A 53 -20.31 5.31 -0.54
CA PRO A 53 -21.39 6.04 -1.23
C PRO A 53 -21.02 6.67 -2.58
N ALA A 54 -19.77 6.51 -3.09
CA ALA A 54 -19.48 6.82 -4.48
C ALA A 54 -20.14 5.77 -5.39
N TYR A 55 -20.70 6.22 -6.53
CA TYR A 55 -21.35 5.32 -7.47
C TYR A 55 -21.22 5.83 -8.91
N ILE A 56 -21.39 4.92 -9.85
CA ILE A 56 -21.45 5.21 -11.28
C ILE A 56 -22.91 5.11 -11.70
N GLU A 57 -23.41 6.19 -12.29
CA GLU A 57 -24.77 6.28 -12.84
C GLU A 57 -24.73 6.04 -14.35
N VAL A 58 -25.68 5.26 -14.84
CA VAL A 58 -25.91 5.05 -16.28
C VAL A 58 -27.31 5.56 -16.61
N ASN A 59 -27.40 6.56 -17.49
CA ASN A 59 -28.69 7.12 -17.88
C ASN A 59 -29.36 6.32 -19.04
N GLN A 60 -30.56 6.75 -19.42
CA GLN A 60 -31.33 6.10 -20.49
C GLN A 60 -30.66 6.16 -21.88
N TYR A 61 -29.70 7.06 -22.08
CA TYR A 61 -28.92 7.24 -23.31
C TYR A 61 -27.60 6.46 -23.28
N LYS A 62 -27.38 5.62 -22.26
CA LYS A 62 -26.13 4.87 -22.00
C LYS A 62 -24.93 5.76 -21.67
N GLU A 63 -25.15 7.01 -21.33
CA GLU A 63 -24.08 7.87 -20.79
C GLU A 63 -23.76 7.47 -19.36
N VAL A 64 -22.48 7.42 -19.06
CA VAL A 64 -21.92 6.94 -17.80
C VAL A 64 -21.30 8.11 -17.05
N THR A 65 -21.66 8.30 -15.80
CA THR A 65 -21.17 9.41 -14.97
C THR A 65 -20.73 8.91 -13.60
N LEU A 66 -19.53 9.30 -13.16
CA LEU A 66 -19.06 9.03 -11.80
C LEU A 66 -19.62 10.08 -10.83
N LYS A 67 -20.29 9.63 -9.79
CA LYS A 67 -20.84 10.47 -8.72
C LYS A 67 -20.03 10.28 -7.44
N ILE A 68 -19.35 11.34 -7.01
CA ILE A 68 -18.53 11.36 -5.79
C ILE A 68 -19.18 12.31 -4.79
N PRO A 69 -19.62 11.85 -3.62
CA PRO A 69 -20.10 12.73 -2.55
C PRO A 69 -19.02 13.71 -2.08
N SER A 70 -19.45 14.89 -1.62
CA SER A 70 -18.54 15.99 -1.23
C SER A 70 -17.54 15.66 -0.10
N ASN A 71 -17.82 14.62 0.67
CA ASN A 71 -16.94 14.14 1.76
C ASN A 71 -15.90 13.11 1.30
N LEU A 72 -15.88 12.75 0.02
CA LEU A 72 -14.91 11.83 -0.60
C LEU A 72 -14.17 12.53 -1.74
N ASN A 73 -13.01 11.99 -2.08
CA ASN A 73 -12.23 12.37 -3.25
C ASN A 73 -11.82 11.11 -4.06
N LEU A 74 -11.16 11.31 -5.19
CA LEU A 74 -10.71 10.21 -6.04
C LEU A 74 -9.71 9.28 -5.33
N ASP A 75 -8.82 9.84 -4.49
CA ASP A 75 -7.87 9.03 -3.74
C ASP A 75 -8.58 8.07 -2.77
N ASP A 76 -9.69 8.51 -2.17
CA ASP A 76 -10.52 7.67 -1.31
C ASP A 76 -11.09 6.46 -2.06
N ILE A 77 -11.49 6.69 -3.30
CA ILE A 77 -12.01 5.64 -4.18
C ILE A 77 -10.90 4.67 -4.57
N PHE A 78 -9.73 5.17 -4.99
CA PHE A 78 -8.59 4.31 -5.33
C PHE A 78 -8.11 3.48 -4.14
N ILE A 79 -7.99 4.08 -2.96
CA ILE A 79 -7.67 3.35 -1.72
C ILE A 79 -8.67 2.21 -1.51
N LYS A 80 -9.95 2.47 -1.71
CA LYS A 80 -11.01 1.46 -1.52
C LYS A 80 -10.93 0.33 -2.53
N ILE A 81 -10.71 0.64 -3.82
CA ILE A 81 -10.52 -0.35 -4.88
C ILE A 81 -9.27 -1.20 -4.60
N LEU A 82 -8.15 -0.56 -4.25
CA LEU A 82 -6.88 -1.24 -3.98
C LEU A 82 -6.98 -2.18 -2.77
N ASN A 83 -7.68 -1.77 -1.71
CA ASN A 83 -7.89 -2.62 -0.53
C ASN A 83 -8.83 -3.81 -0.77
N ASN A 84 -9.58 -3.82 -1.88
CA ASN A 84 -10.35 -5.00 -2.30
C ASN A 84 -9.47 -6.06 -3.00
N SER A 85 -8.20 -5.76 -3.29
CA SER A 85 -7.29 -6.72 -3.95
C SER A 85 -6.80 -7.78 -2.97
N ILE A 86 -7.09 -9.05 -3.29
CA ILE A 86 -6.54 -10.18 -2.54
C ILE A 86 -5.01 -10.25 -2.65
N TYR A 87 -4.41 -9.72 -3.73
CA TYR A 87 -2.96 -9.68 -3.89
C TYR A 87 -2.31 -8.69 -2.94
N ILE A 88 -2.93 -7.51 -2.75
CA ILE A 88 -2.49 -6.52 -1.76
C ILE A 88 -2.66 -7.08 -0.34
N GLU A 89 -3.77 -7.76 -0.07
CA GLU A 89 -4.02 -8.37 1.23
C GLU A 89 -3.00 -9.47 1.56
N VAL A 90 -2.68 -10.33 0.59
CA VAL A 90 -1.61 -11.32 0.71
C VAL A 90 -0.26 -10.66 1.00
N LEU A 91 0.11 -9.62 0.22
CA LEU A 91 1.36 -8.88 0.43
C LEU A 91 1.45 -8.24 1.81
N LYS A 92 0.40 -7.55 2.25
CA LYS A 92 0.33 -6.95 3.60
C LYS A 92 0.55 -8.01 4.67
N TYR A 93 -0.17 -9.13 4.55
CA TYR A 93 -0.12 -10.17 5.58
C TYR A 93 1.26 -10.85 5.64
N ILE A 94 1.91 -11.09 4.48
CA ILE A 94 3.28 -11.63 4.44
C ILE A 94 4.26 -10.63 5.05
N LEU A 95 4.20 -9.35 4.68
CA LEU A 95 5.10 -8.32 5.19
C LEU A 95 5.04 -8.18 6.71
N ILE A 96 3.82 -8.19 7.27
CA ILE A 96 3.59 -7.92 8.69
C ILE A 96 3.87 -9.14 9.56
N SER A 97 3.55 -10.34 9.08
CA SER A 97 3.43 -11.53 9.95
C SER A 97 4.34 -12.67 9.58
N GLU A 98 4.91 -12.68 8.38
CA GLU A 98 5.67 -13.82 7.84
C GLU A 98 4.96 -15.16 8.11
N PRO A 99 3.72 -15.34 7.66
CA PRO A 99 2.91 -16.50 8.04
C PRO A 99 3.42 -17.80 7.39
N SER A 100 3.08 -18.92 7.98
CA SER A 100 3.12 -20.20 7.27
C SER A 100 2.04 -20.24 6.19
N LEU A 101 2.17 -21.14 5.22
CA LEU A 101 1.16 -21.33 4.17
C LEU A 101 -0.22 -21.71 4.76
N THR A 102 -0.25 -22.39 5.91
CA THR A 102 -1.48 -22.78 6.57
C THR A 102 -2.15 -21.59 7.24
N GLU A 103 -1.37 -20.75 7.94
CA GLU A 103 -1.88 -19.54 8.60
C GLU A 103 -2.51 -18.55 7.60
N ILE A 104 -1.81 -18.24 6.50
CA ILE A 104 -2.36 -17.32 5.48
C ILE A 104 -3.59 -17.91 4.77
N SER A 105 -3.59 -19.22 4.49
CA SER A 105 -4.74 -19.89 3.89
C SER A 105 -5.98 -19.81 4.80
N ALA A 106 -5.81 -20.03 6.09
CA ALA A 106 -6.89 -19.92 7.07
C ALA A 106 -7.38 -18.47 7.24
N LYS A 107 -6.43 -17.52 7.37
CA LYS A 107 -6.74 -16.08 7.59
C LYS A 107 -7.52 -15.48 6.42
N LEU A 108 -7.13 -15.81 5.18
CA LEU A 108 -7.71 -15.21 3.98
C LEU A 108 -8.80 -16.10 3.33
N PHE A 109 -9.17 -17.20 3.97
CA PHE A 109 -10.15 -18.16 3.44
C PHE A 109 -9.80 -18.66 2.03
N LEU A 110 -8.50 -18.84 1.75
CA LEU A 110 -7.99 -19.32 0.48
C LEU A 110 -7.44 -20.74 0.57
N SER A 111 -7.50 -21.49 -0.53
CA SER A 111 -6.77 -22.76 -0.61
C SER A 111 -5.25 -22.48 -0.67
N LYS A 112 -4.44 -23.44 -0.15
CA LYS A 112 -2.97 -23.35 -0.26
C LYS A 112 -2.50 -23.22 -1.72
N THR A 113 -3.20 -23.84 -2.64
CA THR A 113 -2.94 -23.75 -4.09
C THR A 113 -3.23 -22.33 -4.61
N SER A 114 -4.33 -21.71 -4.19
CA SER A 114 -4.64 -20.31 -4.53
C SER A 114 -3.59 -19.36 -4.02
N VAL A 115 -3.15 -19.49 -2.75
CA VAL A 115 -2.08 -18.67 -2.18
C VAL A 115 -0.79 -18.80 -3.00
N ARG A 116 -0.35 -20.02 -3.33
CA ARG A 116 0.85 -20.22 -4.17
C ARG A 116 0.71 -19.57 -5.54
N ARG A 117 -0.47 -19.66 -6.17
CA ARG A 117 -0.72 -19.01 -7.48
C ARG A 117 -0.64 -17.49 -7.38
N ILE A 118 -1.17 -16.90 -6.30
CA ILE A 118 -1.06 -15.46 -6.05
C ILE A 118 0.41 -15.08 -5.89
N ILE A 119 1.17 -15.78 -5.05
CA ILE A 119 2.60 -15.54 -4.84
C ILE A 119 3.38 -15.62 -6.17
N THR A 120 3.10 -16.64 -6.98
CA THR A 120 3.75 -16.77 -8.30
C THR A 120 3.46 -15.55 -9.19
N LYS A 121 2.23 -15.05 -9.22
CA LYS A 121 1.88 -13.85 -9.99
C LYS A 121 2.59 -12.60 -9.47
N ILE A 122 2.65 -12.42 -8.16
CA ILE A 122 3.36 -11.30 -7.52
C ILE A 122 4.86 -11.37 -7.87
N ASN A 123 5.49 -12.53 -7.73
CA ASN A 123 6.90 -12.71 -8.09
C ASN A 123 7.15 -12.49 -9.59
N THR A 124 6.23 -12.90 -10.45
CA THR A 124 6.31 -12.60 -11.89
C THR A 124 6.28 -11.10 -12.15
N TYR A 125 5.41 -10.36 -11.44
CA TYR A 125 5.39 -8.90 -11.51
C TYR A 125 6.72 -8.28 -11.05
N PHE A 126 7.25 -8.69 -9.88
CA PHE A 126 8.54 -8.20 -9.39
C PHE A 126 9.66 -8.41 -10.40
N SER A 127 9.72 -9.61 -10.99
CA SER A 127 10.70 -9.94 -12.03
C SER A 127 10.53 -9.08 -13.29
N LYS A 128 9.29 -8.88 -13.76
CA LYS A 128 8.98 -8.07 -14.94
C LYS A 128 9.39 -6.60 -14.74
N GLU A 129 9.11 -6.06 -13.56
CA GLU A 129 9.48 -4.69 -13.19
C GLU A 129 10.96 -4.56 -12.76
N ARG A 130 11.74 -5.64 -12.83
CA ARG A 130 13.16 -5.69 -12.44
C ARG A 130 13.39 -5.23 -10.99
N LEU A 131 12.43 -5.53 -10.11
CA LEU A 131 12.58 -5.27 -8.68
C LEU A 131 13.38 -6.41 -8.06
N ASP A 132 14.40 -6.06 -7.27
CA ASP A 132 15.13 -7.05 -6.47
C ASP A 132 14.34 -7.41 -5.21
N ILE A 133 13.17 -8.01 -5.43
CA ILE A 133 12.23 -8.43 -4.39
C ILE A 133 11.64 -9.77 -4.79
N GLN A 134 11.57 -10.70 -3.85
CA GLN A 134 10.97 -12.01 -4.06
C GLN A 134 10.23 -12.49 -2.81
N ILE A 135 9.09 -13.12 -2.98
CA ILE A 135 8.42 -13.87 -1.92
C ILE A 135 8.88 -15.32 -2.02
N ILE A 136 9.46 -15.83 -0.95
CA ILE A 136 9.87 -17.25 -0.83
C ILE A 136 9.03 -17.95 0.23
N LEU A 137 8.91 -19.27 0.07
CA LEU A 137 8.30 -20.14 1.05
C LEU A 137 9.38 -21.13 1.54
N THR A 138 9.81 -20.95 2.77
CA THR A 138 10.59 -21.92 3.54
C THR A 138 9.64 -22.67 4.50
N THR A 139 9.80 -22.54 5.79
CA THR A 139 8.78 -22.89 6.79
C THR A 139 7.69 -21.82 6.88
N ARG A 140 8.04 -20.56 6.58
CA ARG A 140 7.19 -19.38 6.57
C ARG A 140 7.35 -18.65 5.24
N LEU A 141 6.37 -17.84 4.89
CA LEU A 141 6.44 -16.92 3.73
C LEU A 141 7.24 -15.69 4.13
N GLN A 142 8.28 -15.39 3.36
CA GLN A 142 9.15 -14.26 3.62
C GLN A 142 9.39 -13.45 2.35
N ILE A 143 9.58 -12.14 2.52
CA ILE A 143 9.98 -11.23 1.46
C ILE A 143 11.47 -11.01 1.57
N ILE A 144 12.21 -11.40 0.54
CA ILE A 144 13.67 -11.29 0.44
C ILE A 144 14.08 -10.42 -0.75
N GLY A 145 15.30 -9.91 -0.72
CA GLY A 145 15.91 -9.05 -1.73
C GLY A 145 16.70 -7.93 -1.07
N ASP A 146 17.00 -6.87 -1.83
CA ASP A 146 17.60 -5.67 -1.26
C ASP A 146 16.64 -5.00 -0.28
N GLU A 147 17.05 -4.87 0.99
CA GLU A 147 16.18 -4.39 2.06
C GLU A 147 15.76 -2.93 1.87
N ILE A 148 16.60 -2.09 1.25
CA ILE A 148 16.26 -0.70 0.93
C ILE A 148 15.16 -0.64 -0.12
N TYR A 149 15.27 -1.47 -1.17
CA TYR A 149 14.23 -1.55 -2.22
C TYR A 149 12.93 -2.14 -1.69
N ILE A 150 12.99 -3.16 -0.84
CA ILE A 150 11.81 -3.72 -0.16
C ILE A 150 11.09 -2.61 0.62
N ARG A 151 11.80 -1.86 1.47
CA ARG A 151 11.19 -0.77 2.25
C ARG A 151 10.60 0.31 1.37
N LYS A 152 11.28 0.72 0.30
CA LYS A 152 10.76 1.72 -0.66
C LYS A 152 9.48 1.24 -1.35
N PHE A 153 9.45 0.01 -1.82
CA PHE A 153 8.29 -0.57 -2.48
C PHE A 153 7.07 -0.59 -1.56
N PHE A 154 7.22 -1.15 -0.35
CA PHE A 154 6.11 -1.24 0.59
C PHE A 154 5.69 0.12 1.16
N SER A 155 6.60 1.07 1.31
CA SER A 155 6.27 2.44 1.69
C SER A 155 5.39 3.11 0.64
N SER A 156 5.72 2.93 -0.65
CA SER A 156 4.89 3.42 -1.75
C SER A 156 3.54 2.71 -1.79
N MET A 157 3.52 1.39 -1.57
CA MET A 157 2.28 0.62 -1.49
C MET A 157 1.38 1.13 -0.36
N PHE A 158 1.91 1.27 0.88
CA PHE A 158 1.11 1.77 2.00
C PHE A 158 0.58 3.18 1.76
N LYS A 159 1.37 4.06 1.13
CA LYS A 159 0.92 5.40 0.77
C LYS A 159 -0.28 5.37 -0.20
N GLU A 160 -0.38 4.36 -1.06
CA GLU A 160 -1.49 4.22 -2.01
C GLU A 160 -2.72 3.54 -1.39
N ILE A 161 -2.58 2.74 -0.33
CA ILE A 161 -3.66 1.95 0.26
C ILE A 161 -4.12 2.40 1.64
N CYS A 162 -3.38 3.30 2.29
CA CYS A 162 -3.70 3.80 3.64
C CYS A 162 -3.73 5.32 3.64
N LYS A 163 -4.74 5.90 4.29
CA LYS A 163 -4.73 7.33 4.59
C LYS A 163 -3.77 7.64 5.74
N GLU A 164 -3.26 8.86 5.75
CA GLU A 164 -2.37 9.34 6.81
C GLU A 164 -2.94 9.14 8.22
N LYS A 165 -4.25 9.43 8.39
CA LYS A 165 -4.97 9.26 9.66
C LYS A 165 -5.10 7.81 10.14
N ASP A 166 -5.00 6.85 9.22
CA ASP A 166 -5.17 5.43 9.51
C ASP A 166 -3.80 4.76 9.81
N LEU A 167 -2.70 5.50 9.62
CA LEU A 167 -1.36 5.01 9.93
C LEU A 167 -1.01 5.28 11.39
N PRO A 168 -0.64 4.26 12.19
CA PRO A 168 -0.28 4.46 13.58
C PRO A 168 0.83 5.49 13.75
N TYR A 169 0.66 6.40 14.72
CA TYR A 169 1.64 7.44 15.07
C TYR A 169 2.01 8.42 13.94
N PHE A 170 1.24 8.48 12.85
CA PHE A 170 1.56 9.34 11.71
C PHE A 170 1.82 10.79 12.13
N GLU A 171 0.88 11.41 12.82
CA GLU A 171 0.98 12.81 13.25
C GLU A 171 2.20 13.09 14.12
N MET A 172 2.55 12.18 15.00
CA MET A 172 3.72 12.32 15.89
C MET A 172 5.01 12.28 15.08
N ILE A 173 5.18 11.27 14.22
CA ILE A 173 6.37 11.09 13.36
C ILE A 173 6.48 12.28 12.39
N TYR A 174 5.39 12.69 11.78
CA TYR A 174 5.33 13.84 10.87
C TYR A 174 5.81 15.14 11.55
N LYS A 175 5.25 15.46 12.73
CA LYS A 175 5.63 16.65 13.49
C LYS A 175 7.10 16.61 13.92
N MET A 176 7.60 15.47 14.34
CA MET A 176 9.00 15.28 14.69
C MET A 176 9.92 15.54 13.49
N LEU A 177 9.68 14.90 12.35
CA LEU A 177 10.46 15.10 11.12
C LEU A 177 10.43 16.57 10.67
N LYS A 178 9.26 17.21 10.69
CA LYS A 178 9.11 18.62 10.33
C LYS A 178 9.94 19.52 11.21
N ARG A 179 9.94 19.31 12.53
CA ARG A 179 10.79 20.07 13.49
C ARG A 179 12.27 19.87 13.22
N CYS A 180 12.72 18.63 12.96
CA CYS A 180 14.11 18.32 12.64
C CYS A 180 14.59 19.07 11.40
N LEU A 181 13.80 19.10 10.34
CA LEU A 181 14.13 19.76 9.08
C LEU A 181 14.18 21.29 9.22
N ILE A 182 13.21 21.87 9.93
CA ILE A 182 13.19 23.31 10.23
C ILE A 182 14.43 23.72 11.03
N LYS A 183 14.83 22.96 12.06
CA LYS A 183 16.05 23.23 12.85
C LYS A 183 17.33 23.22 12.00
N GLN A 184 17.33 22.48 10.90
CA GLN A 184 18.46 22.40 9.96
C GLN A 184 18.39 23.43 8.83
N GLY A 185 17.41 24.36 8.87
CA GLY A 185 17.20 25.35 7.81
C GLY A 185 16.81 24.75 6.45
N ARG A 186 16.26 23.54 6.46
CA ARG A 186 15.82 22.84 5.25
C ARG A 186 14.32 23.00 5.05
N ASP A 187 13.96 23.37 3.82
CA ASP A 187 12.56 23.30 3.38
C ASP A 187 12.22 21.84 3.07
N ALA A 188 11.24 21.34 3.78
CA ALA A 188 10.70 20.01 3.50
C ALA A 188 9.32 20.15 2.92
N SER A 189 9.16 19.80 1.66
CA SER A 189 7.84 19.65 1.08
C SER A 189 7.05 18.61 1.88
N SER A 190 5.79 18.91 2.17
CA SER A 190 4.91 18.01 2.93
C SER A 190 4.89 16.59 2.34
N SER A 191 4.92 16.46 1.01
CA SER A 191 4.93 15.16 0.32
C SER A 191 6.17 14.31 0.63
N LYS A 192 7.37 14.94 0.79
CA LYS A 192 8.60 14.22 1.18
C LYS A 192 8.52 13.74 2.63
N ILE A 193 8.01 14.57 3.53
CA ILE A 193 7.83 14.19 4.95
C ILE A 193 6.83 13.03 5.03
N ILE A 194 5.69 13.14 4.35
CA ILE A 194 4.66 12.10 4.30
C ILE A 194 5.26 10.77 3.83
N TYR A 195 5.98 10.76 2.71
CA TYR A 195 6.64 9.53 2.21
C TYR A 195 7.63 8.97 3.25
N THR A 196 8.39 9.85 3.92
CA THR A 196 9.34 9.42 4.95
C THR A 196 8.63 8.77 6.15
N VAL A 197 7.44 9.24 6.53
CA VAL A 197 6.64 8.59 7.58
C VAL A 197 6.27 7.16 7.19
N TYR A 198 5.79 6.94 5.95
CA TYR A 198 5.49 5.58 5.45
C TYR A 198 6.75 4.69 5.40
N TYR A 199 7.91 5.29 5.05
CA TYR A 199 9.18 4.56 5.04
C TYR A 199 9.61 4.15 6.45
N ILE A 200 9.45 5.01 7.45
CA ILE A 200 9.72 4.69 8.85
C ILE A 200 8.76 3.60 9.32
N PHE A 201 7.48 3.70 9.00
CA PHE A 201 6.48 2.70 9.35
C PHE A 201 6.83 1.32 8.79
N THR A 202 7.15 1.24 7.50
CA THR A 202 7.60 -0.01 6.86
C THR A 202 8.89 -0.53 7.49
N SER A 203 9.82 0.37 7.84
CA SER A 203 11.08 0.01 8.48
C SER A 203 10.87 -0.61 9.86
N ILE A 204 9.93 -0.08 10.64
CA ILE A 204 9.57 -0.64 11.96
C ILE A 204 9.05 -2.08 11.80
N ILE A 205 8.17 -2.32 10.82
CA ILE A 205 7.65 -3.67 10.54
C ILE A 205 8.80 -4.63 10.19
N ARG A 206 9.69 -4.23 9.28
CA ARG A 206 10.82 -5.06 8.82
C ARG A 206 11.81 -5.37 9.94
N ILE A 207 12.17 -4.35 10.73
CA ILE A 207 13.05 -4.54 11.91
C ILE A 207 12.40 -5.48 12.94
N GLY A 208 11.09 -5.37 13.15
CA GLY A 208 10.34 -6.25 14.04
C GLY A 208 10.28 -7.71 13.58
N ASN A 209 10.58 -7.99 12.32
CA ASN A 209 10.73 -9.31 11.74
C ASN A 209 12.22 -9.69 11.52
N ASP A 210 13.15 -9.02 12.23
CA ASP A 210 14.60 -9.24 12.18
C ASP A 210 15.29 -8.94 10.83
N HIS A 211 14.65 -8.16 9.95
CA HIS A 211 15.27 -7.73 8.69
C HIS A 211 15.99 -6.39 8.88
N LEU A 212 17.30 -6.45 9.06
CA LEU A 212 18.17 -5.29 9.25
C LEU A 212 18.85 -4.92 7.93
N ILE A 213 19.07 -3.61 7.72
CA ILE A 213 19.94 -3.14 6.65
C ILE A 213 21.39 -3.40 7.08
N PRO A 214 22.23 -4.04 6.23
CA PRO A 214 23.64 -4.24 6.53
C PRO A 214 24.36 -2.93 6.82
N LYS A 215 25.31 -2.95 7.76
CA LYS A 215 26.05 -1.74 8.16
C LYS A 215 26.84 -1.12 7.01
N GLU A 216 27.33 -1.96 6.12
CA GLU A 216 28.11 -1.58 4.94
C GLU A 216 27.28 -0.68 3.99
N GLU A 217 25.99 -0.95 3.85
CA GLU A 217 25.07 -0.15 3.04
C GLU A 217 24.71 1.21 3.69
N LEU A 218 25.04 1.40 4.97
CA LEU A 218 24.83 2.62 5.71
C LEU A 218 26.09 3.53 5.75
N ALA A 219 27.22 3.07 5.22
CA ALA A 219 28.51 3.77 5.34
C ALA A 219 28.54 5.12 4.60
N ASP A 220 27.86 5.23 3.47
CA ASP A 220 27.84 6.44 2.61
C ASP A 220 26.65 7.38 2.88
N ARG A 221 26.05 7.29 4.06
CA ARG A 221 24.89 8.14 4.37
C ARG A 221 25.31 9.61 4.54
N PRO A 222 24.52 10.57 4.05
CA PRO A 222 24.80 11.99 4.23
C PRO A 222 24.84 12.37 5.72
N ALA A 223 25.74 13.27 6.14
CA ALA A 223 25.86 13.75 7.52
C ALA A 223 24.55 14.29 8.12
N VAL A 224 23.64 14.76 7.27
CA VAL A 224 22.29 15.17 7.68
C VAL A 224 21.49 14.03 8.32
N VAL A 225 21.72 12.79 7.89
CA VAL A 225 21.05 11.62 8.47
C VAL A 225 21.50 11.42 9.91
N ASP A 226 22.78 11.64 10.21
CA ASP A 226 23.31 11.54 11.57
C ASP A 226 22.68 12.58 12.48
N SER A 227 22.53 13.83 12.03
CA SER A 227 21.86 14.89 12.80
C SER A 227 20.37 14.60 13.03
N ILE A 228 19.67 14.02 12.03
CA ILE A 228 18.29 13.56 12.22
C ILE A 228 18.24 12.42 13.23
N MET A 229 19.15 11.46 13.13
CA MET A 229 19.24 10.33 14.06
C MET A 229 19.53 10.77 15.50
N GLU A 230 20.41 11.76 15.71
CA GLU A 230 20.67 12.34 17.03
C GLU A 230 19.41 13.02 17.60
N THR A 231 18.68 13.77 16.77
CA THR A 231 17.42 14.38 17.18
C THR A 231 16.37 13.33 17.54
N ILE A 232 16.26 12.27 16.76
CA ILE A 232 15.37 11.13 17.04
C ILE A 232 15.76 10.44 18.35
N LYS A 233 17.06 10.19 18.57
CA LYS A 233 17.57 9.56 19.82
C LYS A 233 17.32 10.44 21.05
N SER A 234 17.32 11.75 20.90
CA SER A 234 17.03 12.69 21.99
C SER A 234 15.53 12.82 22.30
N ASP A 235 14.64 12.38 21.39
CA ASP A 235 13.20 12.35 21.63
C ASP A 235 12.82 11.07 22.40
N THR A 236 12.76 11.23 23.73
CA THR A 236 12.46 10.12 24.66
C THR A 236 11.10 9.47 24.41
N VAL A 237 10.11 10.25 23.97
CA VAL A 237 8.76 9.74 23.65
C VAL A 237 8.81 8.83 22.42
N PHE A 238 9.49 9.26 21.38
CA PHE A 238 9.66 8.47 20.16
C PHE A 238 10.47 7.20 20.41
N CYS A 239 11.60 7.30 21.13
CA CYS A 239 12.41 6.15 21.49
C CYS A 239 11.64 5.14 22.36
N THR A 240 10.84 5.62 23.31
CA THR A 240 10.00 4.75 24.16
C THR A 240 8.94 4.04 23.33
N LEU A 241 8.27 4.74 22.41
CA LEU A 241 7.26 4.14 21.53
C LEU A 241 7.86 3.11 20.57
N ILE A 242 9.02 3.40 19.96
CA ILE A 242 9.73 2.41 19.12
C ILE A 242 10.13 1.21 19.96
N ASN A 243 10.73 1.40 21.13
CA ASN A 243 11.15 0.30 21.99
C ASN A 243 9.96 -0.51 22.51
N GLN A 244 8.84 0.11 22.85
CA GLN A 244 7.61 -0.58 23.23
C GLN A 244 7.07 -1.42 22.07
N ASN A 245 7.06 -0.88 20.84
CA ASN A 245 6.57 -1.61 19.67
C ASN A 245 7.55 -2.70 19.21
N LEU A 246 8.87 -2.50 19.35
CA LEU A 246 9.87 -3.53 19.08
C LEU A 246 9.85 -4.63 20.15
N ASN A 247 9.70 -4.28 21.44
CA ASN A 247 9.65 -5.23 22.55
C ASN A 247 8.27 -5.92 22.70
N CYS A 248 7.19 -5.26 22.27
CA CYS A 248 5.83 -5.84 22.27
C CYS A 248 5.57 -6.69 21.03
N GLN A 249 6.59 -7.40 20.48
CA GLN A 249 6.41 -8.20 19.25
C GLN A 249 5.37 -7.52 18.41
N ILE A 250 5.67 -6.51 17.64
CA ILE A 250 4.71 -5.68 16.95
C ILE A 250 3.33 -6.36 16.92
N LYS A 251 2.65 -6.39 18.05
CA LYS A 251 1.23 -6.52 18.17
C LYS A 251 0.66 -5.13 17.85
N LEU A 252 1.11 -4.58 16.71
CA LEU A 252 0.24 -3.77 15.91
C LEU A 252 -1.04 -4.55 15.94
N ASP A 253 -2.07 -3.99 16.50
CA ASP A 253 -3.35 -4.66 16.54
C ASP A 253 -3.61 -5.11 15.11
N ARG A 254 -3.22 -6.38 14.86
CA ARG A 254 -3.21 -6.98 13.52
C ARG A 254 -4.61 -6.96 12.92
N SER A 255 -5.61 -6.66 13.75
CA SER A 255 -6.98 -6.42 13.37
C SER A 255 -7.18 -5.05 12.70
N SER A 256 -6.52 -3.98 13.12
CA SER A 256 -6.78 -2.62 12.60
C SER A 256 -6.07 -2.28 11.29
N ILE A 257 -5.04 -3.04 10.90
CA ILE A 257 -4.35 -2.89 9.60
C ILE A 257 -4.85 -3.92 8.58
N LEU A 258 -5.51 -4.97 9.05
CA LEU A 258 -6.05 -6.07 8.24
C LEU A 258 -7.60 -6.02 8.14
N THR A 259 -8.25 -5.01 8.69
CA THR A 259 -9.64 -4.65 8.43
C THR A 259 -9.71 -3.48 7.47
#